data_4af3d09401394803691e924cc64ab00f
#
_entry.id   4af3d09401394803691e924cc64ab00f
#
_cell.length_a   1.000
_cell.length_b   1.000
_cell.length_c   1.000
_cell.angle_alpha   90.00
_cell.angle_beta   90.00
_cell.angle_gamma   90.00
#
_symmetry.space_group_name_H-M   'P 1'
#
loop_
_entity.id
_entity.type
_entity.pdbx_description
1 polymer ?
#
loop_
_entity_poly.entity_id
_entity_poly.type
_entity_poly.pdbx_seq_one_letter_code
_entity_poly.pdbx_strand_id
1 'polypeptide(L)'
;MLVSTPTMAPPTVSMSGMSSVSCVGAKAALSKEQMTFVVARDITSAWDDLEIHAQLRALVSLYRENPAPFRSLAVIFDDDSELDELGFEHYLWERLQSLSDKDDWLGQEKDARVAHDPNHPEFSLSFGGEAFFIVGLHPHASRLARRFSRPAMIFNLHDQFELLREANQYEKLRASILDRDFKIAGDINPMLAQHGEVSAARQYSGRAVESGWKCPYQRAGAHPDQELLDAIAD
;
A
#
# COMPACT_ATOMS: atom_id res chain seq x y z
N MET A 1 37.08 -21.04 16.91
CA MET A 1 36.65 -19.70 17.38
C MET A 1 35.48 -19.27 16.53
N LEU A 2 34.26 -19.38 17.10
CA LEU A 2 33.03 -18.91 16.47
C LEU A 2 32.91 -17.42 16.78
N VAL A 3 32.92 -16.61 15.74
CA VAL A 3 32.69 -15.16 15.83
C VAL A 3 31.18 -14.96 15.92
N SER A 4 30.68 -14.59 17.10
CA SER A 4 29.30 -14.17 17.31
C SER A 4 29.07 -12.83 16.59
N THR A 5 28.24 -12.83 15.56
CA THR A 5 27.70 -11.60 14.98
C THR A 5 26.74 -10.95 15.95
N PRO A 6 26.87 -9.66 16.25
CA PRO A 6 25.90 -8.96 17.08
C PRO A 6 24.57 -8.83 16.33
N THR A 7 23.52 -9.45 16.85
CA THR A 7 22.15 -9.20 16.43
C THR A 7 21.80 -7.77 16.82
N MET A 8 21.76 -6.85 15.87
CA MET A 8 21.20 -5.52 16.10
C MET A 8 19.70 -5.67 16.36
N ALA A 9 19.27 -5.24 17.51
CA ALA A 9 17.84 -5.12 17.82
C ALA A 9 17.21 -4.10 16.85
N PRO A 10 15.99 -4.37 16.36
CA PRO A 10 15.31 -3.42 15.48
C PRO A 10 15.09 -2.10 16.22
N PRO A 11 15.17 -0.95 15.51
CA PRO A 11 14.93 0.35 16.12
C PRO A 11 13.50 0.40 16.68
N THR A 12 13.37 0.75 17.93
CA THR A 12 12.07 0.93 18.61
C THR A 12 11.47 2.24 18.12
N VAL A 13 10.56 2.17 17.16
CA VAL A 13 9.76 3.34 16.78
C VAL A 13 8.84 3.69 17.95
N SER A 14 8.94 4.92 18.44
CA SER A 14 8.02 5.44 19.45
C SER A 14 6.60 5.42 18.92
N MET A 15 5.74 4.58 19.45
CA MET A 15 4.32 4.46 19.08
C MET A 15 3.49 5.73 19.34
N SER A 16 4.06 6.75 19.99
CA SER A 16 3.37 8.00 20.34
C SER A 16 2.92 8.81 19.12
N GLY A 17 3.62 8.70 17.98
CA GLY A 17 3.21 9.38 16.72
C GLY A 17 2.02 8.73 16.02
N MET A 18 1.75 7.45 16.25
CA MET A 18 0.71 6.70 15.54
C MET A 18 -0.70 6.82 16.13
N SER A 19 -0.85 7.29 17.35
CA SER A 19 -2.17 7.62 17.93
C SER A 19 -2.87 8.75 17.16
N SER A 20 -2.13 9.54 16.37
CA SER A 20 -2.64 10.60 15.51
C SER A 20 -3.11 10.13 14.12
N VAL A 21 -2.88 8.85 13.76
CA VAL A 21 -3.33 8.31 12.46
C VAL A 21 -4.85 8.40 12.37
N SER A 22 -5.32 9.17 11.40
CA SER A 22 -6.76 9.39 11.21
C SER A 22 -7.47 8.22 10.54
N CYS A 23 -6.75 7.25 9.99
CA CYS A 23 -7.31 6.08 9.32
C CYS A 23 -7.94 5.10 10.30
N VAL A 24 -9.25 4.82 10.13
CA VAL A 24 -10.00 3.89 10.99
C VAL A 24 -9.47 2.46 10.91
N GLY A 25 -9.10 1.99 9.72
CA GLY A 25 -8.52 0.66 9.51
C GLY A 25 -7.17 0.51 10.22
N ALA A 26 -6.30 1.51 10.12
CA ALA A 26 -5.00 1.51 10.82
C ALA A 26 -5.17 1.48 12.34
N LYS A 27 -6.15 2.22 12.89
CA LYS A 27 -6.45 2.16 14.33
C LYS A 27 -6.98 0.79 14.77
N ALA A 28 -7.82 0.16 13.95
CA ALA A 28 -8.34 -1.17 14.23
C ALA A 28 -7.20 -2.22 14.21
N ALA A 29 -6.30 -2.13 13.23
CA ALA A 29 -5.13 -3.01 13.13
C ALA A 29 -4.17 -2.83 14.32
N LEU A 30 -3.91 -1.58 14.72
CA LEU A 30 -3.10 -1.27 15.91
C LEU A 30 -3.72 -1.81 17.19
N SER A 31 -5.03 -1.60 17.41
CA SER A 31 -5.72 -2.05 18.61
C SER A 31 -5.80 -3.56 18.77
N LYS A 32 -5.63 -4.30 17.66
CA LYS A 32 -5.64 -5.76 17.61
C LYS A 32 -4.25 -6.39 17.49
N GLU A 33 -3.19 -5.58 17.53
CA GLU A 33 -1.80 -6.02 17.33
C GLU A 33 -1.59 -6.76 15.99
N GLN A 34 -2.34 -6.35 14.94
CA GLN A 34 -2.33 -6.96 13.62
C GLN A 34 -1.58 -6.15 12.57
N MET A 35 -0.88 -5.11 13.00
CA MET A 35 -0.08 -4.26 12.13
C MET A 35 1.41 -4.56 12.33
N THR A 36 2.08 -4.94 11.27
CA THR A 36 3.54 -5.05 11.21
C THR A 36 4.13 -3.71 10.74
N PHE A 37 5.30 -3.34 11.27
CA PHE A 37 5.97 -2.09 10.95
C PHE A 37 7.33 -2.35 10.32
N VAL A 38 7.63 -1.60 9.28
CA VAL A 38 8.97 -1.47 8.70
C VAL A 38 9.35 0.00 8.72
N VAL A 39 10.55 0.30 9.19
CA VAL A 39 11.14 1.64 9.05
C VAL A 39 12.13 1.57 7.90
N ALA A 40 11.85 2.32 6.84
CA ALA A 40 12.69 2.51 5.69
C ALA A 40 13.34 3.90 5.75
N ARG A 41 14.41 4.13 4.99
CA ARG A 41 15.19 5.38 5.06
C ARG A 41 14.48 6.51 4.31
N ASP A 42 14.27 6.32 3.01
CA ASP A 42 13.86 7.40 2.11
C ASP A 42 12.94 6.85 1.03
N ILE A 43 11.77 7.49 0.85
CA ILE A 43 10.81 7.08 -0.17
C ILE A 43 11.32 7.35 -1.60
N THR A 44 12.25 8.30 -1.77
CA THR A 44 12.83 8.63 -3.08
C THR A 44 13.85 7.61 -3.58
N SER A 45 14.21 6.64 -2.73
CA SER A 45 15.24 5.63 -2.98
C SER A 45 14.69 4.20 -2.93
N ALA A 46 15.15 3.34 -3.85
CA ALA A 46 14.86 1.91 -3.85
C ALA A 46 15.68 1.09 -2.84
N TRP A 47 16.43 1.75 -1.98
CA TRP A 47 17.45 1.11 -1.15
C TRP A 47 16.87 0.05 -0.21
N ASP A 48 15.71 0.29 0.35
CA ASP A 48 15.08 -0.62 1.31
C ASP A 48 14.00 -1.52 0.67
N ASP A 49 13.80 -1.44 -0.65
CA ASP A 49 12.73 -2.16 -1.34
C ASP A 49 12.85 -3.70 -1.23
N LEU A 50 14.06 -4.25 -1.14
CA LEU A 50 14.25 -5.69 -0.93
C LEU A 50 13.74 -6.13 0.44
N GLU A 51 14.01 -5.34 1.47
CA GLU A 51 13.52 -5.62 2.83
C GLU A 51 12.00 -5.44 2.91
N ILE A 52 11.47 -4.36 2.34
CA ILE A 52 10.01 -4.12 2.26
C ILE A 52 9.32 -5.29 1.56
N HIS A 53 9.85 -5.74 0.42
CA HIS A 53 9.31 -6.88 -0.32
C HIS A 53 9.36 -8.19 0.49
N ALA A 54 10.47 -8.45 1.19
CA ALA A 54 10.58 -9.61 2.07
C ALA A 54 9.52 -9.59 3.18
N GLN A 55 9.24 -8.41 3.76
CA GLN A 55 8.21 -8.25 4.80
C GLN A 55 6.79 -8.38 4.23
N LEU A 56 6.52 -7.95 3.00
CA LEU A 56 5.24 -8.21 2.32
C LEU A 56 5.01 -9.71 2.15
N ARG A 57 6.01 -10.46 1.70
CA ARG A 57 5.92 -11.92 1.56
C ARG A 57 5.74 -12.62 2.91
N ALA A 58 6.43 -12.16 3.95
CA ALA A 58 6.25 -12.69 5.32
C ALA A 58 4.83 -12.44 5.83
N LEU A 59 4.25 -11.25 5.56
CA LEU A 59 2.86 -10.92 5.88
C LEU A 59 1.89 -11.87 5.17
N VAL A 60 2.11 -12.15 3.88
CA VAL A 60 1.30 -13.09 3.10
C VAL A 60 1.36 -14.50 3.69
N SER A 61 2.57 -15.00 4.00
CA SER A 61 2.73 -16.32 4.62
C SER A 61 1.99 -16.40 5.96
N LEU A 62 2.17 -15.39 6.81
CA LEU A 62 1.50 -15.31 8.11
C LEU A 62 -0.04 -15.23 7.97
N TYR A 63 -0.53 -14.52 6.95
CA TYR A 63 -1.97 -14.42 6.67
C TYR A 63 -2.55 -15.75 6.23
N ARG A 64 -1.86 -16.48 5.35
CA ARG A 64 -2.28 -17.82 4.88
C ARG A 64 -2.32 -18.84 6.00
N GLU A 65 -1.36 -18.79 6.93
CA GLU A 65 -1.35 -19.66 8.10
C GLU A 65 -2.45 -19.32 9.11
N ASN A 66 -2.74 -18.04 9.29
CA ASN A 66 -3.72 -17.55 10.26
C ASN A 66 -4.46 -16.31 9.72
N PRO A 67 -5.50 -16.53 8.90
CA PRO A 67 -6.32 -15.43 8.37
C PRO A 67 -6.94 -14.60 9.49
N ALA A 68 -6.72 -13.28 9.43
CA ALA A 68 -7.30 -12.36 10.40
C ALA A 68 -7.64 -11.03 9.72
N PRO A 69 -8.82 -10.44 10.01
CA PRO A 69 -9.17 -9.12 9.51
C PRO A 69 -8.19 -8.07 10.09
N PHE A 70 -7.89 -7.05 9.29
CA PHE A 70 -7.00 -5.93 9.62
C PHE A 70 -5.49 -6.25 9.67
N ARG A 71 -5.03 -7.41 9.18
CA ARG A 71 -3.60 -7.63 8.99
C ARG A 71 -3.06 -6.68 7.94
N SER A 72 -2.06 -5.89 8.33
CA SER A 72 -1.50 -4.84 7.48
C SER A 72 0.00 -4.70 7.72
N LEU A 73 0.72 -4.24 6.72
CA LEU A 73 2.11 -3.79 6.82
C LEU A 73 2.14 -2.28 6.67
N ALA A 74 2.74 -1.59 7.63
CA ALA A 74 3.02 -0.16 7.56
C ALA A 74 4.52 0.04 7.30
N VAL A 75 4.85 0.62 6.16
CA VAL A 75 6.20 1.08 5.83
C VAL A 75 6.26 2.57 6.11
N ILE A 76 7.12 2.98 7.03
CA ILE A 76 7.33 4.37 7.40
C ILE A 76 8.73 4.75 6.93
N PHE A 77 8.81 5.78 6.10
CA PHE A 77 10.10 6.31 5.64
C PHE A 77 10.56 7.38 6.64
N ASP A 78 11.71 7.13 7.28
CA ASP A 78 12.32 8.07 8.23
C ASP A 78 13.08 9.17 7.48
N ASP A 79 12.34 9.90 6.70
CA ASP A 79 12.79 10.88 5.73
C ASP A 79 12.15 12.23 6.07
N ASP A 80 12.96 13.27 6.07
CA ASP A 80 12.55 14.68 6.29
C ASP A 80 12.28 15.42 4.97
N SER A 81 12.21 14.72 3.82
CA SER A 81 11.92 15.34 2.54
C SER A 81 10.55 16.04 2.55
N GLU A 82 10.53 17.31 2.18
CA GLU A 82 9.31 18.10 2.04
C GLU A 82 8.68 17.88 0.66
N LEU A 83 8.20 16.65 0.40
CA LEU A 83 7.49 16.32 -0.83
C LEU A 83 6.09 16.93 -0.80
N ASP A 84 5.71 17.58 -1.89
CA ASP A 84 4.31 17.92 -2.16
C ASP A 84 3.50 16.66 -2.56
N GLU A 85 2.20 16.81 -2.81
CA GLU A 85 1.35 15.67 -3.19
C GLU A 85 1.77 15.00 -4.50
N LEU A 86 2.27 15.76 -5.47
CA LEU A 86 2.72 15.21 -6.75
C LEU A 86 4.04 14.47 -6.60
N GLY A 87 4.99 15.03 -5.85
CA GLY A 87 6.25 14.39 -5.53
C GLY A 87 6.05 13.10 -4.73
N PHE A 88 5.17 13.13 -3.72
CA PHE A 88 4.82 11.92 -2.96
C PHE A 88 4.16 10.87 -3.85
N GLU A 89 3.20 11.24 -4.71
CA GLU A 89 2.56 10.31 -5.64
C GLU A 89 3.58 9.68 -6.59
N HIS A 90 4.51 10.46 -7.13
CA HIS A 90 5.57 9.99 -8.02
C HIS A 90 6.42 8.90 -7.33
N TYR A 91 6.98 9.19 -6.16
CA TYR A 91 7.83 8.23 -5.46
C TYR A 91 7.07 7.03 -4.89
N LEU A 92 5.83 7.22 -4.45
CA LEU A 92 4.97 6.09 -4.08
C LEU A 92 4.85 5.10 -5.24
N TRP A 93 4.59 5.57 -6.45
CA TRP A 93 4.47 4.70 -7.61
C TRP A 93 5.80 4.08 -8.03
N GLU A 94 6.91 4.80 -7.90
CA GLU A 94 8.24 4.20 -8.11
C GLU A 94 8.53 3.06 -7.14
N ARG A 95 8.20 3.22 -5.87
CA ARG A 95 8.36 2.14 -4.87
C ARG A 95 7.45 0.96 -5.19
N LEU A 96 6.19 1.21 -5.52
CA LEU A 96 5.24 0.16 -5.87
C LEU A 96 5.67 -0.60 -7.13
N GLN A 97 6.18 0.11 -8.15
CA GLN A 97 6.75 -0.51 -9.35
C GLN A 97 7.93 -1.39 -8.99
N SER A 98 8.91 -0.86 -8.26
CA SER A 98 10.09 -1.59 -7.84
C SER A 98 9.79 -2.85 -7.02
N LEU A 99 8.79 -2.79 -6.14
CA LEU A 99 8.30 -3.94 -5.38
C LEU A 99 7.65 -4.99 -6.30
N SER A 100 6.85 -4.55 -7.27
CA SER A 100 6.21 -5.44 -8.25
C SER A 100 7.23 -6.13 -9.15
N ASP A 101 8.25 -5.39 -9.61
CA ASP A 101 9.33 -5.95 -10.45
C ASP A 101 10.10 -7.04 -9.69
N LYS A 102 10.31 -6.86 -8.38
CA LYS A 102 10.95 -7.88 -7.52
C LYS A 102 10.08 -9.12 -7.35
N ASP A 103 8.77 -8.92 -7.22
CA ASP A 103 7.79 -10.01 -7.12
C ASP A 103 7.81 -10.86 -8.40
N ASP A 104 7.81 -10.18 -9.57
CA ASP A 104 7.87 -10.81 -10.89
C ASP A 104 9.23 -11.52 -11.11
N TRP A 105 10.33 -10.87 -10.74
CA TRP A 105 11.67 -11.48 -10.85
C TRP A 105 11.82 -12.75 -10.00
N LEU A 106 11.14 -12.82 -8.85
CA LEU A 106 11.09 -14.00 -8.00
C LEU A 106 10.06 -15.05 -8.48
N GLY A 107 9.37 -14.81 -9.62
CA GLY A 107 8.38 -15.72 -10.18
C GLY A 107 7.14 -15.88 -9.32
N GLN A 108 6.78 -14.86 -8.53
CA GLN A 108 5.56 -14.91 -7.74
C GLN A 108 4.33 -14.78 -8.65
N GLU A 109 3.37 -15.66 -8.46
CA GLU A 109 2.09 -15.55 -9.16
C GLU A 109 1.33 -14.29 -8.69
N LYS A 110 0.57 -13.70 -9.59
CA LYS A 110 -0.37 -12.63 -9.23
C LYS A 110 -1.67 -13.20 -8.69
N ASP A 111 -2.34 -12.46 -7.83
CA ASP A 111 -3.65 -12.86 -7.32
C ASP A 111 -4.68 -12.88 -8.46
N ALA A 112 -5.20 -14.07 -8.78
CA ALA A 112 -6.15 -14.27 -9.88
C ALA A 112 -7.55 -13.65 -9.61
N ARG A 113 -7.82 -13.19 -8.38
CA ARG A 113 -9.11 -12.61 -7.98
C ARG A 113 -9.24 -11.13 -8.36
N VAL A 114 -8.16 -10.49 -8.80
CA VAL A 114 -8.14 -9.07 -9.16
C VAL A 114 -7.61 -8.85 -10.57
N ALA A 115 -7.98 -7.72 -11.17
CA ALA A 115 -7.42 -7.31 -12.45
C ALA A 115 -6.00 -6.75 -12.27
N HIS A 116 -5.14 -6.97 -13.27
CA HIS A 116 -3.75 -6.51 -13.27
C HIS A 116 -3.52 -5.31 -14.20
N ASP A 117 -4.53 -4.91 -14.97
CA ASP A 117 -4.52 -3.67 -15.74
C ASP A 117 -4.86 -2.51 -14.79
N PRO A 118 -3.97 -1.51 -14.61
CA PRO A 118 -4.20 -0.40 -13.68
C PRO A 118 -5.40 0.48 -14.06
N ASN A 119 -5.92 0.37 -15.29
CA ASN A 119 -7.12 1.09 -15.71
C ASN A 119 -8.42 0.31 -15.41
N HIS A 120 -8.32 -0.97 -15.08
CA HIS A 120 -9.49 -1.80 -14.81
C HIS A 120 -10.10 -1.44 -13.45
N PRO A 121 -11.45 -1.36 -13.32
CA PRO A 121 -12.11 -1.05 -12.04
C PRO A 121 -11.76 -2.00 -10.89
N GLU A 122 -11.49 -3.27 -11.18
CA GLU A 122 -11.11 -4.29 -10.20
C GLU A 122 -9.60 -4.41 -10.01
N PHE A 123 -8.83 -3.40 -10.44
CA PHE A 123 -7.38 -3.41 -10.28
C PHE A 123 -6.96 -3.40 -8.82
N SER A 124 -6.02 -4.25 -8.48
CA SER A 124 -5.20 -4.17 -7.26
C SER A 124 -3.79 -4.68 -7.52
N LEU A 125 -2.81 -4.09 -6.86
CA LEU A 125 -1.46 -4.61 -6.86
C LEU A 125 -1.41 -5.93 -6.08
N SER A 126 -0.58 -6.86 -6.55
CA SER A 126 -0.41 -8.19 -5.98
C SER A 126 1.05 -8.42 -5.60
N PHE A 127 1.29 -8.93 -4.40
CA PHE A 127 2.62 -9.31 -3.90
C PHE A 127 2.53 -10.69 -3.23
N GLY A 128 3.44 -11.59 -3.59
CA GLY A 128 3.46 -12.95 -3.05
C GLY A 128 2.17 -13.75 -3.32
N GLY A 129 1.41 -13.40 -4.36
CA GLY A 129 0.16 -14.05 -4.74
C GLY A 129 -1.08 -13.55 -4.02
N GLU A 130 -1.01 -12.45 -3.27
CA GLU A 130 -2.16 -11.82 -2.62
C GLU A 130 -2.31 -10.37 -3.09
N ALA A 131 -3.54 -9.94 -3.30
CA ALA A 131 -3.86 -8.57 -3.66
C ALA A 131 -3.85 -7.64 -2.46
N PHE A 132 -3.43 -6.38 -2.69
CA PHE A 132 -3.31 -5.36 -1.65
C PHE A 132 -3.99 -4.06 -2.05
N PHE A 133 -4.70 -3.45 -1.10
CA PHE A 133 -5.10 -2.05 -1.17
C PHE A 133 -4.07 -1.20 -0.44
N ILE A 134 -3.46 -0.24 -1.14
CA ILE A 134 -2.40 0.62 -0.62
C ILE A 134 -2.98 1.95 -0.15
N VAL A 135 -2.51 2.43 0.99
CA VAL A 135 -2.84 3.75 1.54
C VAL A 135 -1.57 4.55 1.74
N GLY A 136 -1.35 5.54 0.88
CA GLY A 136 -0.28 6.51 1.03
C GLY A 136 -0.63 7.58 2.05
N LEU A 137 0.33 7.95 2.88
CA LEU A 137 0.23 9.00 3.90
C LEU A 137 1.48 9.87 3.83
N HIS A 138 1.34 11.19 3.98
CA HIS A 138 2.49 12.10 4.04
C HIS A 138 2.14 13.43 4.74
N PRO A 139 3.16 14.23 5.16
CA PRO A 139 2.93 15.46 5.94
C PRO A 139 2.07 16.50 5.22
N HIS A 140 2.28 16.63 3.91
CA HIS A 140 1.68 17.71 3.09
C HIS A 140 0.42 17.27 2.33
N ALA A 141 -0.21 16.15 2.72
CA ALA A 141 -1.46 15.74 2.10
C ALA A 141 -2.53 16.83 2.26
N SER A 142 -3.24 17.16 1.18
CA SER A 142 -4.36 18.11 1.22
C SER A 142 -5.48 17.59 2.11
N ARG A 143 -5.78 16.29 2.03
CA ARG A 143 -6.74 15.64 2.92
C ARG A 143 -6.14 15.34 4.29
N LEU A 144 -6.73 15.92 5.33
CA LEU A 144 -6.30 15.73 6.73
C LEU A 144 -6.26 14.25 7.15
N ALA A 145 -7.16 13.43 6.62
CA ALA A 145 -7.20 11.99 6.89
C ALA A 145 -5.97 11.22 6.34
N ARG A 146 -5.24 11.84 5.42
CA ARG A 146 -4.01 11.29 4.81
C ARG A 146 -2.74 11.93 5.35
N ARG A 147 -2.85 12.92 6.25
CA ARG A 147 -1.68 13.53 6.88
C ARG A 147 -1.09 12.61 7.93
N PHE A 148 0.22 12.43 7.81
CA PHE A 148 1.05 11.73 8.77
C PHE A 148 2.41 12.44 8.86
N SER A 149 3.11 12.31 9.97
CA SER A 149 4.35 13.06 10.21
C SER A 149 5.52 12.68 9.31
N ARG A 150 5.45 11.55 8.65
CA ARG A 150 6.46 11.02 7.73
C ARG A 150 5.78 10.43 6.49
N PRO A 151 6.45 10.34 5.33
CA PRO A 151 5.94 9.54 4.23
C PRO A 151 5.73 8.09 4.68
N ALA A 152 4.61 7.50 4.31
CA ALA A 152 4.30 6.12 4.68
C ALA A 152 3.41 5.44 3.65
N MET A 153 3.56 4.12 3.54
CA MET A 153 2.71 3.25 2.74
C MET A 153 2.11 2.16 3.63
N ILE A 154 0.79 2.05 3.66
CA ILE A 154 0.09 1.00 4.39
C ILE A 154 -0.45 -0.01 3.38
N PHE A 155 0.00 -1.24 3.50
CA PHE A 155 -0.43 -2.36 2.66
C PHE A 155 -1.49 -3.16 3.41
N ASN A 156 -2.70 -3.17 2.88
CA ASN A 156 -3.84 -3.89 3.45
C ASN A 156 -4.20 -5.04 2.52
N LEU A 157 -4.23 -6.27 3.02
CA LEU A 157 -4.65 -7.43 2.24
C LEU A 157 -6.09 -7.22 1.74
N HIS A 158 -6.32 -7.46 0.44
CA HIS A 158 -7.63 -7.25 -0.18
C HIS A 158 -8.69 -8.21 0.39
N ASP A 159 -8.29 -9.45 0.63
CA ASP A 159 -9.15 -10.51 1.14
C ASP A 159 -9.77 -10.20 2.51
N GLN A 160 -9.11 -9.38 3.35
CA GLN A 160 -9.71 -8.94 4.62
C GLN A 160 -11.04 -8.18 4.46
N PHE A 161 -11.23 -7.50 3.31
CA PHE A 161 -12.49 -6.80 3.05
C PHE A 161 -13.61 -7.79 2.72
N GLU A 162 -13.29 -8.92 2.09
CA GLU A 162 -14.23 -10.00 1.85
C GLU A 162 -14.65 -10.66 3.18
N LEU A 163 -13.70 -10.98 4.06
CA LEU A 163 -13.99 -11.47 5.40
C LEU A 163 -14.91 -10.52 6.19
N LEU A 164 -14.70 -9.21 6.06
CA LEU A 164 -15.56 -8.22 6.70
C LEU A 164 -16.97 -8.18 6.08
N ARG A 165 -17.09 -8.40 4.76
CA ARG A 165 -18.41 -8.51 4.08
C ARG A 165 -19.16 -9.74 4.54
N GLU A 166 -18.50 -10.90 4.57
CA GLU A 166 -19.08 -12.16 5.07
C GLU A 166 -19.55 -12.03 6.52
N ALA A 167 -18.78 -11.32 7.35
CA ALA A 167 -19.16 -11.02 8.74
C ALA A 167 -20.19 -9.91 8.90
N ASN A 168 -20.73 -9.32 7.81
CA ASN A 168 -21.61 -8.15 7.82
C ASN A 168 -21.05 -6.93 8.59
N GLN A 169 -19.74 -6.79 8.62
CA GLN A 169 -19.02 -5.71 9.30
C GLN A 169 -18.51 -4.63 8.35
N TYR A 170 -18.41 -4.94 7.06
CA TYR A 170 -17.86 -4.03 6.05
C TYR A 170 -18.61 -2.70 5.98
N GLU A 171 -19.94 -2.72 5.90
CA GLU A 171 -20.75 -1.48 5.81
C GLU A 171 -20.63 -0.61 7.07
N LYS A 172 -20.51 -1.22 8.26
CA LYS A 172 -20.26 -0.49 9.51
C LYS A 172 -18.90 0.17 9.52
N LEU A 173 -17.86 -0.54 9.05
CA LEU A 173 -16.53 0.01 8.92
C LEU A 173 -16.50 1.16 7.91
N ARG A 174 -17.12 0.98 6.73
CA ARG A 174 -17.23 1.99 5.68
C ARG A 174 -17.94 3.23 6.18
N ALA A 175 -19.08 3.07 6.83
CA ALA A 175 -19.83 4.19 7.43
C ALA A 175 -18.99 4.95 8.47
N SER A 176 -18.23 4.24 9.31
CA SER A 176 -17.31 4.85 10.28
C SER A 176 -16.16 5.62 9.60
N ILE A 177 -15.64 5.11 8.49
CA ILE A 177 -14.59 5.81 7.70
C ILE A 177 -15.16 7.10 7.10
N LEU A 178 -16.34 7.04 6.48
CA LEU A 178 -17.00 8.19 5.86
C LEU A 178 -17.37 9.28 6.89
N ASP A 179 -17.98 8.89 8.02
CA ASP A 179 -18.33 9.80 9.12
C ASP A 179 -17.08 10.50 9.68
N ARG A 180 -16.00 9.76 9.86
CA ARG A 180 -14.76 10.32 10.36
C ARG A 180 -14.10 11.24 9.34
N ASP A 181 -14.06 10.86 8.06
CA ASP A 181 -13.51 11.69 6.99
C ASP A 181 -14.28 13.01 6.89
N PHE A 182 -15.61 12.94 6.95
CA PHE A 182 -16.46 14.13 6.99
C PHE A 182 -16.20 15.01 8.22
N LYS A 183 -16.07 14.43 9.40
CA LYS A 183 -15.76 15.17 10.64
C LYS A 183 -14.41 15.87 10.61
N ILE A 184 -13.44 15.29 9.93
CA ILE A 184 -12.08 15.82 9.86
C ILE A 184 -11.91 16.83 8.71
N ALA A 185 -12.46 16.51 7.53
CA ALA A 185 -12.26 17.30 6.31
C ALA A 185 -13.43 18.24 5.97
N GLY A 186 -14.60 18.05 6.60
CA GLY A 186 -15.80 18.84 6.32
C GLY A 186 -16.55 18.38 5.05
N ASP A 187 -16.01 17.44 4.30
CA ASP A 187 -16.61 16.85 3.10
C ASP A 187 -16.30 15.36 2.99
N ILE A 188 -17.01 14.66 2.09
CA ILE A 188 -16.74 13.25 1.77
C ILE A 188 -15.63 13.21 0.71
N ASN A 189 -14.63 12.35 0.90
CA ASN A 189 -13.58 12.15 -0.08
C ASN A 189 -14.16 11.70 -1.43
N PRO A 190 -14.05 12.51 -2.50
CA PRO A 190 -14.60 12.16 -3.81
C PRO A 190 -13.93 10.93 -4.43
N MET A 191 -12.76 10.54 -3.90
CA MET A 191 -12.01 9.37 -4.36
C MET A 191 -12.44 8.08 -3.64
N LEU A 192 -13.35 8.12 -2.65
CA LEU A 192 -13.90 6.94 -1.99
C LEU A 192 -15.00 6.29 -2.84
N ALA A 193 -14.64 5.84 -4.04
CA ALA A 193 -15.51 5.02 -4.87
C ALA A 193 -15.75 3.64 -4.24
N GLN A 194 -16.85 3.00 -4.62
CA GLN A 194 -17.06 1.60 -4.27
C GLN A 194 -16.07 0.72 -5.05
N HIS A 195 -15.68 -0.40 -4.46
CA HIS A 195 -14.85 -1.39 -5.17
C HIS A 195 -15.58 -1.84 -6.44
N GLY A 196 -14.86 -1.84 -7.57
CA GLY A 196 -15.41 -2.18 -8.88
C GLY A 196 -16.06 -1.02 -9.66
N GLU A 197 -16.15 0.19 -9.09
CA GLU A 197 -16.62 1.37 -9.85
C GLU A 197 -15.49 2.05 -10.61
N VAL A 198 -14.35 2.23 -9.94
CA VAL A 198 -13.13 2.80 -10.53
C VAL A 198 -11.89 2.10 -9.96
N SER A 199 -10.80 2.12 -10.72
CA SER A 199 -9.52 1.52 -10.29
C SER A 199 -9.07 2.04 -8.92
N ALA A 200 -8.72 1.12 -8.02
CA ALA A 200 -8.18 1.43 -6.69
C ALA A 200 -6.88 2.24 -6.76
N ALA A 201 -6.13 2.14 -7.86
CA ALA A 201 -4.90 2.91 -8.11
C ALA A 201 -5.10 4.42 -7.89
N ARG A 202 -6.26 4.96 -8.27
CA ARG A 202 -6.61 6.37 -8.12
C ARG A 202 -6.65 6.86 -6.67
N GLN A 203 -6.68 5.94 -5.70
CA GLN A 203 -6.82 6.23 -4.28
C GLN A 203 -5.51 6.02 -3.50
N TYR A 204 -4.50 5.36 -4.09
CA TYR A 204 -3.31 4.93 -3.36
C TYR A 204 -2.50 6.10 -2.80
N SER A 205 -2.21 7.13 -3.60
CA SER A 205 -1.45 8.30 -3.14
C SER A 205 -2.23 9.16 -2.12
N GLY A 206 -3.55 9.14 -2.18
CA GLY A 206 -4.42 9.99 -1.37
C GLY A 206 -4.71 11.36 -1.99
N ARG A 207 -4.02 11.72 -3.07
CA ARG A 207 -4.27 12.93 -3.86
C ARG A 207 -5.63 12.82 -4.58
N ALA A 208 -6.36 13.91 -4.70
CA ALA A 208 -7.50 14.01 -5.59
C ALA A 208 -6.98 14.08 -7.04
N VAL A 209 -7.31 13.05 -7.84
CA VAL A 209 -6.87 12.96 -9.23
C VAL A 209 -8.01 13.27 -10.19
N GLU A 210 -7.69 13.99 -11.27
CA GLU A 210 -8.61 14.36 -12.35
C GLU A 210 -9.05 13.15 -13.17
N SER A 211 -10.13 13.28 -13.94
CA SER A 211 -10.69 12.19 -14.77
C SER A 211 -9.70 11.63 -15.79
N GLY A 212 -8.82 12.49 -16.31
CA GLY A 212 -7.77 12.13 -17.27
C GLY A 212 -6.51 11.51 -16.66
N TRP A 213 -6.44 11.35 -15.34
CA TRP A 213 -5.27 10.76 -14.68
C TRP A 213 -5.03 9.33 -15.16
N LYS A 214 -3.78 9.03 -15.47
CA LYS A 214 -3.32 7.69 -15.82
C LYS A 214 -2.41 7.15 -14.73
N CYS A 215 -2.62 5.91 -14.33
CA CYS A 215 -1.76 5.24 -13.38
C CYS A 215 -0.34 5.14 -13.94
N PRO A 216 0.69 5.57 -13.20
CA PRO A 216 2.09 5.43 -13.64
C PRO A 216 2.59 3.98 -13.65
N TYR A 217 1.90 3.07 -12.97
CA TYR A 217 2.30 1.66 -12.87
C TYR A 217 2.29 0.99 -14.26
N GLN A 218 3.37 0.27 -14.55
CA GLN A 218 3.53 -0.51 -15.77
C GLN A 218 3.50 -1.99 -15.42
N ARG A 219 2.67 -2.75 -16.11
CA ARG A 219 2.64 -4.20 -15.95
C ARG A 219 3.96 -4.82 -16.41
N ALA A 220 4.52 -5.75 -15.65
CA ALA A 220 5.66 -6.56 -16.11
C ALA A 220 5.30 -7.31 -17.40
N GLY A 221 6.17 -7.27 -18.38
CA GLY A 221 5.91 -7.76 -19.76
C GLY A 221 5.49 -6.67 -20.76
N ALA A 222 5.21 -5.46 -20.30
CA ALA A 222 5.11 -4.27 -21.16
C ALA A 222 6.47 -3.56 -21.29
N HIS A 223 7.59 -4.31 -21.22
CA HIS A 223 8.89 -3.74 -21.48
C HIS A 223 8.93 -3.31 -22.95
N PRO A 224 9.29 -2.05 -23.27
CA PRO A 224 9.37 -1.60 -24.66
C PRO A 224 10.30 -2.49 -25.52
N ASP A 225 11.23 -3.20 -24.88
CA ASP A 225 12.13 -4.16 -25.54
C ASP A 225 11.43 -5.46 -25.93
N GLN A 226 10.31 -5.85 -25.30
CA GLN A 226 9.58 -7.07 -25.67
C GLN A 226 8.79 -6.86 -26.96
N GLU A 227 8.15 -5.70 -27.13
CA GLU A 227 7.51 -5.35 -28.41
C GLU A 227 8.53 -5.29 -29.55
N LEU A 228 9.76 -4.84 -29.25
CA LEU A 228 10.86 -4.81 -30.23
C LEU A 228 11.36 -6.23 -30.55
N LEU A 229 11.47 -7.10 -29.56
CA LEU A 229 11.89 -8.50 -29.73
C LEU A 229 10.84 -9.31 -30.50
N ASP A 230 9.56 -9.09 -30.22
CA ASP A 230 8.45 -9.74 -30.93
C ASP A 230 8.35 -9.25 -32.38
N ALA A 231 8.65 -7.96 -32.64
CA ALA A 231 8.69 -7.39 -33.98
C ALA A 231 9.90 -7.82 -34.83
N ILE A 232 10.96 -8.37 -34.21
CA ILE A 232 12.15 -8.91 -34.91
C ILE A 232 12.00 -10.42 -35.18
N ALA A 233 11.06 -11.10 -34.48
CA ALA A 233 10.82 -12.53 -34.62
C ALA A 233 9.83 -12.91 -35.71
N ASP A 234 9.13 -11.92 -36.32
CA ASP A 234 8.26 -12.04 -37.52
C ASP A 234 9.05 -11.65 -38.80
#